data_8aed83525046246f3a7d61d4c5fc456f
#
_entry.id   8aed83525046246f3a7d61d4c5fc456f
#
_cell.length_a   1.000
_cell.length_b   1.000
_cell.length_c   1.000
_cell.angle_alpha   90.00
_cell.angle_beta   90.00
_cell.angle_gamma   90.00
#
_symmetry.space_group_name_H-M   'P 1'
#
loop_
_entity.id
_entity.type
_entity.pdbx_description
1 polymer ?
#
loop_
_entity_poly.entity_id
_entity_poly.type
_entity_poly.pdbx_seq_one_letter_code
_entity_poly.pdbx_strand_id
1 'polypeptide(L)'
;MALKLNLAVNYLSQIYNGLIGILVMPMYLLYLGSEAYGLIAFFTLLQSWFYLLDVGLSQTLVRETVRYKSGQLHACSYQKIYRTIHLIFLGLSLAAVGALLLLSQQVAHSWLKISALALEDVTSCLQIMFVSIGLRCLGGIYRGV
;
A
#
# COMPACT_ATOMS: atom_id res chain seq x y z
N MET A 1 -24.08 -24.06 1.24
CA MET A 1 -24.25 -23.26 2.48
C MET A 1 -23.01 -22.44 2.84
N ALA A 2 -21.81 -22.98 2.71
CA ALA A 2 -20.54 -22.29 3.05
C ALA A 2 -20.31 -20.95 2.31
N LEU A 3 -20.68 -20.84 1.03
CA LEU A 3 -20.46 -19.63 0.23
C LEU A 3 -21.26 -18.43 0.77
N LYS A 4 -22.52 -18.64 1.15
CA LYS A 4 -23.38 -17.58 1.72
C LYS A 4 -22.88 -17.11 3.07
N LEU A 5 -22.37 -18.04 3.88
CA LEU A 5 -21.80 -17.74 5.19
C LEU A 5 -20.51 -16.92 5.04
N ASN A 6 -19.62 -17.30 4.14
CA ASN A 6 -18.37 -16.56 3.86
C ASN A 6 -18.65 -15.14 3.33
N LEU A 7 -19.65 -14.99 2.46
CA LEU A 7 -20.06 -13.66 1.99
C LEU A 7 -20.60 -12.81 3.15
N ALA A 8 -21.48 -13.35 3.97
CA ALA A 8 -22.03 -12.63 5.13
C ALA A 8 -20.95 -12.19 6.11
N VAL A 9 -20.00 -13.08 6.43
CA VAL A 9 -18.86 -12.77 7.31
C VAL A 9 -17.98 -11.66 6.73
N ASN A 10 -17.70 -11.71 5.43
CA ASN A 10 -16.92 -10.65 4.76
C ASN A 10 -17.61 -9.28 4.81
N TYR A 11 -18.92 -9.21 4.52
CA TYR A 11 -19.67 -7.97 4.62
C TYR A 11 -19.73 -7.45 6.05
N LEU A 12 -19.95 -8.34 7.03
CA LEU A 12 -19.98 -7.97 8.44
C LEU A 12 -18.62 -7.41 8.89
N SER A 13 -17.52 -8.03 8.49
CA SER A 13 -16.16 -7.52 8.74
C SER A 13 -15.92 -6.15 8.13
N GLN A 14 -16.40 -5.90 6.93
CA GLN A 14 -16.25 -4.60 6.28
C GLN A 14 -17.04 -3.50 6.99
N ILE A 15 -18.29 -3.81 7.36
CA ILE A 15 -19.13 -2.88 8.14
C ILE A 15 -18.50 -2.60 9.50
N TYR A 16 -18.02 -3.62 10.20
CA TYR A 16 -17.34 -3.50 11.48
C TYR A 16 -16.09 -2.61 11.40
N ASN A 17 -15.23 -2.86 10.41
CA ASN A 17 -14.03 -2.04 10.17
C ASN A 17 -14.39 -0.58 9.82
N GLY A 18 -15.43 -0.36 9.02
CA GLY A 18 -15.92 0.98 8.70
C GLY A 18 -16.45 1.71 9.91
N LEU A 19 -17.24 1.05 10.75
CA LEU A 19 -17.78 1.63 12.00
C LEU A 19 -16.65 2.00 12.98
N ILE A 20 -15.67 1.11 13.15
CA ILE A 20 -14.49 1.42 13.98
C ILE A 20 -13.76 2.64 13.44
N GLY A 21 -13.53 2.72 12.14
CA GLY A 21 -12.86 3.86 11.51
C GLY A 21 -13.58 5.20 11.82
N ILE A 22 -14.91 5.20 11.73
CA ILE A 22 -15.74 6.39 12.03
C ILE A 22 -15.67 6.75 13.52
N LEU A 23 -15.76 5.76 14.42
CA LEU A 23 -15.73 5.99 15.87
C LEU A 23 -14.36 6.44 16.38
N VAL A 24 -13.29 5.94 15.78
CA VAL A 24 -11.91 6.24 16.21
C VAL A 24 -11.42 7.58 15.66
N MET A 25 -11.99 8.05 14.52
CA MET A 25 -11.63 9.32 13.91
C MET A 25 -11.68 10.53 14.88
N PRO A 26 -12.77 10.77 15.64
CA PRO A 26 -12.81 11.89 16.59
C PRO A 26 -11.80 11.75 17.72
N MET A 27 -11.50 10.52 18.15
CA MET A 27 -10.44 10.28 19.14
C MET A 27 -9.06 10.69 18.59
N TYR A 28 -8.74 10.33 17.37
CA TYR A 28 -7.47 10.75 16.74
C TYR A 28 -7.37 12.26 16.63
N LEU A 29 -8.45 12.95 16.23
CA LEU A 29 -8.45 14.42 16.16
C LEU A 29 -8.26 15.07 17.52
N LEU A 30 -8.84 14.50 18.57
CA LEU A 30 -8.79 15.05 19.92
C LEU A 30 -7.41 14.85 20.59
N TYR A 31 -6.78 13.69 20.40
CA TYR A 31 -5.52 13.34 21.04
C TYR A 31 -4.27 13.71 20.22
N LEU A 32 -4.32 13.54 18.91
CA LEU A 32 -3.17 13.81 18.04
C LEU A 32 -3.19 15.23 17.44
N GLY A 33 -4.36 15.85 17.38
CA GLY A 33 -4.55 17.12 16.69
C GLY A 33 -4.75 16.94 15.18
N SER A 34 -5.20 18.02 14.54
CA SER A 34 -5.56 18.03 13.12
C SER A 34 -4.35 17.80 12.19
N GLU A 35 -3.17 18.26 12.57
CA GLU A 35 -1.96 18.15 11.74
C GLU A 35 -1.44 16.72 11.69
N ALA A 36 -1.31 16.04 12.83
CA ALA A 36 -0.88 14.65 12.86
C ALA A 36 -1.91 13.71 12.22
N TYR A 37 -3.21 14.01 12.38
CA TYR A 37 -4.25 13.27 11.66
C TYR A 37 -4.16 13.46 10.15
N GLY A 38 -3.85 14.68 9.69
CA GLY A 38 -3.61 14.97 8.28
C GLY A 38 -2.46 14.13 7.69
N LEU A 39 -1.40 13.91 8.46
CA LEU A 39 -0.27 13.06 8.07
C LEU A 39 -0.69 11.60 7.89
N ILE A 40 -1.50 11.07 8.82
CA ILE A 40 -2.05 9.71 8.74
C ILE A 40 -2.97 9.57 7.51
N ALA A 41 -3.83 10.55 7.27
CA ALA A 41 -4.72 10.57 6.12
C ALA A 41 -3.93 10.61 4.79
N PHE A 42 -2.89 11.42 4.71
CA PHE A 42 -1.98 11.47 3.56
C PHE A 42 -1.31 10.13 3.31
N PHE A 43 -0.79 9.47 4.35
CA PHE A 43 -0.21 8.15 4.24
C PHE A 43 -1.20 7.09 3.74
N THR A 44 -2.43 7.12 4.25
CA THR A 44 -3.49 6.20 3.82
C THR A 44 -3.86 6.41 2.35
N LEU A 45 -3.93 7.66 1.93
CA LEU A 45 -4.19 8.02 0.53
C LEU A 45 -3.06 7.54 -0.38
N LEU A 46 -1.81 7.75 0.03
CA LEU A 46 -0.63 7.28 -0.70
C LEU A 46 -0.62 5.75 -0.81
N GLN A 47 -0.91 5.03 0.28
CA GLN A 47 -1.05 3.57 0.26
C GLN A 47 -2.12 3.10 -0.74
N SER A 48 -3.24 3.81 -0.84
CA SER A 48 -4.32 3.47 -1.76
C SER A 48 -3.90 3.60 -3.23
N TRP A 49 -3.13 4.62 -3.55
CA TRP A 49 -2.54 4.79 -4.89
C TRP A 49 -1.59 3.63 -5.25
N PHE A 50 -0.70 3.26 -4.34
CA PHE A 50 0.20 2.13 -4.56
C PHE A 50 -0.55 0.79 -4.65
N TYR A 51 -1.63 0.62 -3.90
CA TYR A 51 -2.48 -0.55 -4.01
C TYR A 51 -3.13 -0.67 -5.39
N LEU A 52 -3.58 0.43 -5.98
CA LEU A 52 -4.12 0.43 -7.34
C LEU A 52 -3.08 -0.01 -8.39
N LEU A 53 -1.83 0.43 -8.23
CA LEU A 53 -0.73 -0.01 -9.11
C LEU A 53 -0.42 -1.51 -8.94
N ASP A 54 -0.51 -2.02 -7.71
CA ASP A 54 -0.22 -3.43 -7.40
C ASP A 54 -1.29 -4.39 -7.94
N VAL A 55 -2.58 -4.02 -7.91
CA VAL A 55 -3.71 -4.89 -8.29
C VAL A 55 -3.54 -5.52 -9.68
N GLY A 56 -3.04 -4.76 -10.66
CA GLY A 56 -2.85 -5.26 -12.03
C GLY A 56 -1.75 -6.30 -12.16
N LEU A 57 -0.62 -6.06 -11.52
CA LEU A 57 0.58 -6.89 -11.65
C LEU A 57 0.49 -8.16 -10.78
N SER A 58 0.03 -8.03 -9.55
CA SER A 58 -0.17 -9.17 -8.63
C SER A 58 -1.18 -10.17 -9.20
N GLN A 59 -2.30 -9.69 -9.76
CA GLN A 59 -3.31 -10.57 -10.39
C GLN A 59 -2.76 -11.32 -11.60
N THR A 60 -1.89 -10.68 -12.37
CA THR A 60 -1.22 -11.34 -13.50
C THR A 60 -0.33 -12.48 -13.02
N LEU A 61 0.42 -12.26 -11.94
CA LEU A 61 1.29 -13.28 -11.36
C LEU A 61 0.50 -14.48 -10.81
N VAL A 62 -0.60 -14.22 -10.09
CA VAL A 62 -1.52 -15.26 -9.61
C VAL A 62 -2.02 -16.12 -10.77
N ARG A 63 -2.48 -15.49 -11.83
CA ARG A 63 -2.99 -16.19 -13.02
C ARG A 63 -1.92 -17.09 -13.68
N GLU A 64 -0.72 -16.57 -13.89
CA GLU A 64 0.37 -17.33 -14.49
C GLU A 64 0.89 -18.45 -13.57
N THR A 65 0.85 -18.26 -12.26
CA THR A 65 1.17 -19.30 -11.28
C THR A 65 0.16 -20.46 -11.33
N VAL A 66 -1.13 -20.16 -11.45
CA VAL A 66 -2.18 -21.18 -11.61
C VAL A 66 -1.99 -21.95 -12.91
N ARG A 67 -1.68 -21.27 -14.02
CA ARG A 67 -1.40 -21.90 -15.32
C ARG A 67 -0.17 -22.80 -15.28
N TYR A 68 0.86 -22.42 -14.54
CA TYR A 68 2.03 -23.26 -14.31
C TYR A 68 1.67 -24.50 -13.48
N LYS A 69 0.94 -24.34 -12.37
CA LYS A 69 0.51 -25.48 -11.52
C LYS A 69 -0.43 -26.45 -12.23
N SER A 70 -1.22 -25.98 -13.18
CA SER A 70 -2.10 -26.82 -14.03
C SER A 70 -1.39 -27.50 -15.20
N GLY A 71 -0.07 -27.36 -15.33
CA GLY A 71 0.72 -27.99 -16.41
C GLY A 71 0.59 -27.32 -17.78
N GLN A 72 -0.10 -26.18 -17.87
CA GLN A 72 -0.30 -25.45 -19.14
C GLN A 72 0.89 -24.56 -19.53
N LEU A 73 1.84 -24.37 -18.62
CA LEU A 73 3.01 -23.52 -18.85
C LEU A 73 4.32 -24.29 -18.55
N HIS A 74 5.29 -24.17 -19.45
CA HIS A 74 6.62 -24.72 -19.20
C HIS A 74 7.35 -23.94 -18.09
N ALA A 75 8.11 -24.63 -17.24
CA ALA A 75 8.85 -24.05 -16.14
C ALA A 75 9.77 -22.89 -16.56
N CYS A 76 10.42 -23.03 -17.72
CA CYS A 76 11.30 -21.97 -18.25
C CYS A 76 10.54 -20.68 -18.60
N SER A 77 9.33 -20.80 -19.14
CA SER A 77 8.48 -19.64 -19.45
C SER A 77 7.97 -18.96 -18.18
N TYR A 78 7.55 -19.75 -17.18
CA TYR A 78 7.13 -19.24 -15.89
C TYR A 78 8.23 -18.46 -15.18
N GLN A 79 9.46 -18.99 -15.14
CA GLN A 79 10.60 -18.30 -14.54
C GLN A 79 10.92 -16.96 -15.22
N LYS A 80 10.81 -16.88 -16.55
CA LYS A 80 11.00 -15.63 -17.29
C LYS A 80 9.95 -14.59 -16.90
N ILE A 81 8.67 -14.99 -16.89
CA ILE A 81 7.55 -14.10 -16.52
C ILE A 81 7.73 -13.62 -15.07
N TYR A 82 8.00 -14.53 -14.14
CA TYR A 82 8.21 -14.21 -12.74
C TYR A 82 9.36 -13.20 -12.55
N ARG A 83 10.51 -13.45 -13.19
CA ARG A 83 11.67 -12.56 -13.12
C ARG A 83 11.38 -11.19 -13.72
N THR A 84 10.65 -11.13 -14.84
CA THR A 84 10.29 -9.86 -15.47
C THR A 84 9.36 -9.05 -14.57
N ILE A 85 8.31 -9.66 -14.04
CA ILE A 85 7.37 -9.00 -13.11
C ILE A 85 8.12 -8.53 -11.86
N HIS A 86 8.99 -9.37 -11.29
CA HIS A 86 9.80 -9.00 -10.13
C HIS A 86 10.69 -7.79 -10.39
N LEU A 87 11.37 -7.74 -11.54
CA LEU A 87 12.20 -6.59 -11.92
C LEU A 87 11.38 -5.30 -12.12
N ILE A 88 10.19 -5.42 -12.73
CA ILE A 88 9.27 -4.28 -12.90
C ILE A 88 8.83 -3.74 -11.53
N PHE A 89 8.43 -4.62 -10.61
CA PHE A 89 8.04 -4.22 -9.25
C PHE A 89 9.19 -3.56 -8.49
N LEU A 90 10.39 -4.16 -8.56
CA LEU A 90 11.58 -3.63 -7.91
C LEU A 90 11.92 -2.24 -8.47
N GLY A 91 11.93 -2.10 -9.80
CA GLY A 91 12.22 -0.83 -10.45
C GLY A 91 11.18 0.25 -10.13
N LEU A 92 9.90 -0.11 -10.18
CA LEU A 92 8.80 0.81 -9.85
C LEU A 92 8.83 1.24 -8.38
N SER A 93 9.07 0.28 -7.47
CA SER A 93 9.18 0.55 -6.04
C SER A 93 10.36 1.46 -5.71
N LEU A 94 11.54 1.17 -6.27
CA LEU A 94 12.73 2.00 -6.06
C LEU A 94 12.56 3.40 -6.65
N ALA A 95 12.00 3.52 -7.85
CA ALA A 95 11.75 4.81 -8.49
C ALA A 95 10.73 5.63 -7.69
N ALA A 96 9.66 5.00 -7.22
CA ALA A 96 8.63 5.67 -6.44
C ALA A 96 9.16 6.13 -5.07
N VAL A 97 9.86 5.25 -4.34
CA VAL A 97 10.46 5.60 -3.04
C VAL A 97 11.51 6.69 -3.23
N GLY A 98 12.38 6.57 -4.23
CA GLY A 98 13.40 7.58 -4.54
C GLY A 98 12.78 8.95 -4.85
N ALA A 99 11.76 8.99 -5.71
CA ALA A 99 11.04 10.22 -6.03
C ALA A 99 10.37 10.83 -4.79
N LEU A 100 9.71 10.03 -3.97
CA LEU A 100 9.04 10.49 -2.76
C LEU A 100 10.04 10.99 -1.70
N LEU A 101 11.21 10.33 -1.56
CA LEU A 101 12.26 10.80 -0.65
C LEU A 101 12.84 12.14 -1.10
N LEU A 102 13.07 12.32 -2.40
CA LEU A 102 13.55 13.60 -2.95
C LEU A 102 12.52 14.72 -2.78
N LEU A 103 11.23 14.41 -2.89
CA LEU A 103 10.14 15.35 -2.75
C LEU A 103 9.66 15.53 -1.30
N SER A 104 10.22 14.79 -0.33
CA SER A 104 9.76 14.78 1.07
C SER A 104 9.75 16.17 1.70
N GLN A 105 10.78 16.99 1.47
CA GLN A 105 10.86 18.36 1.98
C GLN A 105 9.83 19.29 1.31
N GLN A 106 9.61 19.14 0.00
CA GLN A 106 8.62 19.96 -0.72
C GLN A 106 7.20 19.60 -0.29
N VAL A 107 6.92 18.30 -0.09
CA VAL A 107 5.62 17.81 0.40
C VAL A 107 5.36 18.31 1.82
N ALA A 108 6.35 18.26 2.71
CA ALA A 108 6.24 18.77 4.06
C ALA A 108 5.95 20.28 4.10
N HIS A 109 6.64 21.05 3.27
CA HIS A 109 6.56 22.51 3.29
C HIS A 109 5.34 23.07 2.53
N SER A 110 4.99 22.48 1.37
CA SER A 110 3.95 23.04 0.48
C SER A 110 2.57 22.41 0.70
N TRP A 111 2.51 21.13 1.01
CA TRP A 111 1.24 20.38 1.02
C TRP A 111 0.63 20.26 2.41
N LEU A 112 1.44 20.02 3.43
CA LEU A 112 0.92 19.73 4.77
C LEU A 112 0.67 21.01 5.61
N LYS A 113 1.15 22.20 5.18
CA LYS A 113 0.94 23.49 5.88
C LYS A 113 1.02 23.37 7.40
N ILE A 114 2.06 22.69 7.88
CA ILE A 114 2.23 22.34 9.28
C ILE A 114 2.73 23.58 10.03
N SER A 115 2.05 23.93 11.11
CA SER A 115 2.39 25.08 11.94
C SER A 115 2.73 24.69 13.39
N ALA A 116 2.22 23.57 13.87
CA ALA A 116 2.39 23.14 15.26
C ALA A 116 3.46 22.06 15.45
N LEU A 117 3.79 21.27 14.40
CA LEU A 117 4.80 20.22 14.47
C LEU A 117 6.15 20.71 13.95
N ALA A 118 7.25 20.22 14.51
CA ALA A 118 8.59 20.51 14.00
C ALA A 118 8.77 19.91 12.60
N LEU A 119 9.29 20.71 11.67
CA LEU A 119 9.46 20.31 10.27
C LEU A 119 10.36 19.07 10.11
N GLU A 120 11.35 18.92 10.99
CA GLU A 120 12.27 17.78 11.02
C GLU A 120 11.55 16.47 11.38
N ASP A 121 10.66 16.52 12.37
CA ASP A 121 9.89 15.34 12.80
C ASP A 121 8.94 14.88 11.70
N VAL A 122 8.28 15.83 11.04
CA VAL A 122 7.37 15.54 9.93
C VAL A 122 8.11 14.94 8.73
N THR A 123 9.26 15.50 8.39
CA THR A 123 10.08 14.98 7.30
C THR A 123 10.56 13.57 7.60
N SER A 124 10.98 13.30 8.83
CA SER A 124 11.39 11.96 9.27
C SER A 124 10.23 10.97 9.21
N CYS A 125 9.05 11.36 9.68
CA CYS A 125 7.83 10.54 9.57
C CYS A 125 7.48 10.22 8.11
N LEU A 126 7.54 11.21 7.22
CA LEU A 126 7.29 11.02 5.79
C LEU A 126 8.29 10.03 5.16
N GLN A 127 9.57 10.15 5.51
CA GLN A 127 10.60 9.22 5.01
C GLN A 127 10.32 7.79 5.43
N ILE A 128 9.98 7.56 6.70
CA ILE A 128 9.61 6.23 7.21
C ILE A 128 8.35 5.70 6.51
N MET A 129 7.35 6.55 6.29
CA MET A 129 6.13 6.19 5.55
C MET A 129 6.43 5.77 4.10
N PHE A 130 7.30 6.51 3.40
CA PHE A 130 7.68 6.20 2.02
C PHE A 130 8.46 4.89 1.92
N VAL A 131 9.40 4.64 2.83
CA VAL A 131 10.13 3.37 2.91
C VAL A 131 9.15 2.22 3.20
N SER A 132 8.22 2.41 4.12
CA SER A 132 7.20 1.40 4.47
C SER A 132 6.33 1.03 3.28
N ILE A 133 5.93 2.01 2.45
CA ILE A 133 5.18 1.78 1.22
C ILE A 133 6.01 0.99 0.21
N GLY A 134 7.28 1.34 0.03
CA GLY A 134 8.19 0.62 -0.86
C GLY A 134 8.35 -0.85 -0.45
N LEU A 135 8.56 -1.13 0.83
CA LEU A 135 8.64 -2.48 1.36
C LEU A 135 7.34 -3.26 1.17
N ARG A 136 6.19 -2.60 1.37
CA ARG A 136 4.87 -3.21 1.15
C ARG A 136 4.64 -3.55 -0.32
N CYS A 137 5.10 -2.70 -1.23
CA CYS A 137 5.04 -2.94 -2.68
C CYS A 137 5.84 -4.20 -3.04
N LEU A 138 7.05 -4.34 -2.53
CA LEU A 138 7.88 -5.56 -2.72
C LEU A 138 7.20 -6.80 -2.14
N GLY A 139 6.54 -6.67 -0.99
CA GLY A 139 5.78 -7.76 -0.36
C GLY A 139 4.55 -8.21 -1.16
N GLY A 140 4.02 -7.37 -2.04
CA GLY A 140 2.89 -7.69 -2.93
C GLY A 140 3.15 -8.90 -3.82
N ILE A 141 4.37 -9.04 -4.33
CA ILE A 141 4.79 -10.14 -5.20
C ILE A 141 4.61 -11.50 -4.52
N TYR A 142 4.94 -11.59 -3.23
CA TYR A 142 4.88 -12.85 -2.48
C TYR A 142 3.46 -13.26 -2.08
N ARG A 143 2.49 -12.36 -2.19
CA ARG A 143 1.07 -12.68 -1.97
C ARG A 143 0.41 -13.37 -3.15
N GLY A 144 1.04 -13.31 -4.34
CA GLY A 144 0.52 -13.88 -5.58
C GLY A 144 1.07 -15.30 -5.90
N VAL A 145 2.00 -15.84 -5.13
CA VAL A 145 2.66 -17.14 -5.34
C VAL A 145 2.20 -18.12 -4.28
#